data_f3ea34cd0973b226efb04c59384ba2c9
#
_entry.id   f3ea34cd0973b226efb04c59384ba2c9
#
_cell.length_a   1.000
_cell.length_b   1.000
_cell.length_c   1.000
_cell.angle_alpha   90.00
_cell.angle_beta   90.00
_cell.angle_gamma   90.00
#
_symmetry.space_group_name_H-M   'P 1'
#
loop_
_entity.id
_entity.type
_entity.pdbx_description
1 polymer ?
#
loop_
_entity_poly.entity_id
_entity_poly.type
_entity_poly.pdbx_seq_one_letter_code
_entity_poly.pdbx_strand_id
1 'polypeptide(L)'
;MKSLKKYIFLLLGLNPIFLQAQEFLRWSDEFNGNSLDTNFWSYQIGNGCPNLCGWGNNELQFYKQENVRVQNGILNIAAKKETVGSNTYTSARIRTLNKVDFASGKIEVRARVPVGRGYWPAVWFLPSENHYGIWPLSGEIDLLEGKGQEPQTTHGTIHYGAYVPNNRYTGNTYTLSSGSFASDFHVYTLQWNENAIEWYVDDILYSTKTRVNTNPFWWPFDRNFHVIMNLAVGGNFLGYPDASTPDTASFQVDYIRVYQNLSQIFVSGPDAILRKDTNQIFYTQELPGASYLWEVPAGAIIRNGANLARAKVDWGLRSDSIFVTITHQGKSKKIAKWVRALPDTCEGVIDNLENRRSIYWVGSTGTFAGGITNPAKDSINSSNSVNRYYRNSAVSYDAMVLKAMSIKNATEFEGGNLLLKMKLYTTAPVGTEININFENRARAGQDYPIGRRCVLQAKTTRTRAWEELTFKLILRPDPNTLDGSIDQLVILLAPNTSTNDVYFFDDFSLEERPCKELQSATEEIEANNSGIHVYPNPITDQLQLDLPFEATTFELYDMHGKLVTTASSLPDLNNQLPNMTTGVYWLQVGNGMKQCRIKLVKIL
;
A
#
# COMPACT_ATOMS: atom_id res chain seq x y z
N MET A 1 -4.28 77.53 5.36
CA MET A 1 -5.16 76.54 4.68
C MET A 1 -4.30 75.59 3.90
N LYS A 2 -4.09 74.37 4.44
CA LYS A 2 -3.34 73.28 3.77
C LYS A 2 -4.34 72.23 3.33
N SER A 3 -4.41 71.99 2.02
CA SER A 3 -5.28 71.07 1.36
C SER A 3 -4.77 69.61 1.60
N LEU A 4 -5.59 68.74 2.22
CA LEU A 4 -5.35 67.32 2.41
C LEU A 4 -5.87 66.60 1.17
N LYS A 5 -4.97 66.03 0.34
CA LYS A 5 -5.32 65.13 -0.74
C LYS A 5 -5.57 63.75 -0.15
N LYS A 6 -6.82 63.25 -0.21
CA LYS A 6 -7.19 61.86 0.09
C LYS A 6 -6.76 60.93 -1.06
N TYR A 7 -5.86 59.99 -0.80
CA TYR A 7 -5.58 58.89 -1.69
C TYR A 7 -6.57 57.73 -1.37
N ILE A 8 -7.42 57.44 -2.31
CA ILE A 8 -8.26 56.23 -2.28
C ILE A 8 -7.40 55.09 -2.81
N PHE A 9 -7.01 54.15 -1.93
CA PHE A 9 -6.44 52.87 -2.33
C PHE A 9 -7.57 51.94 -2.74
N LEU A 10 -7.66 51.66 -4.05
CA LEU A 10 -8.53 50.61 -4.59
C LEU A 10 -7.84 49.28 -4.32
N LEU A 11 -8.23 48.56 -3.26
CA LEU A 11 -7.85 47.19 -3.03
C LEU A 11 -8.59 46.30 -4.06
N LEU A 12 -7.94 46.03 -5.17
CA LEU A 12 -8.32 44.93 -6.05
C LEU A 12 -8.10 43.62 -5.30
N GLY A 13 -9.16 43.04 -4.75
CA GLY A 13 -9.19 41.71 -4.19
C GLY A 13 -8.88 40.69 -5.30
N LEU A 14 -7.64 40.27 -5.39
CA LEU A 14 -7.27 39.05 -6.09
C LEU A 14 -7.88 37.86 -5.31
N ASN A 15 -9.10 37.48 -5.69
CA ASN A 15 -9.57 36.17 -5.34
C ASN A 15 -8.58 35.14 -5.95
N PRO A 16 -7.95 34.28 -5.16
CA PRO A 16 -7.19 33.16 -5.72
C PRO A 16 -8.19 32.33 -6.52
N ILE A 17 -8.08 32.35 -7.83
CA ILE A 17 -8.71 31.37 -8.69
C ILE A 17 -8.02 30.05 -8.33
N PHE A 18 -8.61 29.31 -7.40
CA PHE A 18 -8.30 27.91 -7.26
C PHE A 18 -8.62 27.25 -8.61
N LEU A 19 -7.60 26.97 -9.40
CA LEU A 19 -7.73 26.10 -10.55
C LEU A 19 -8.15 24.73 -9.97
N GLN A 20 -9.45 24.51 -9.83
CA GLN A 20 -9.97 23.17 -9.61
C GLN A 20 -9.48 22.33 -10.80
N ALA A 21 -8.69 21.30 -10.51
CA ALA A 21 -8.27 20.36 -11.52
C ALA A 21 -9.54 19.79 -12.16
N GLN A 22 -9.71 20.04 -13.46
CA GLN A 22 -10.94 19.69 -14.18
C GLN A 22 -11.15 18.19 -14.11
N GLU A 23 -12.22 17.80 -13.43
CA GLU A 23 -12.70 16.43 -13.39
C GLU A 23 -13.31 16.05 -14.75
N PHE A 24 -13.13 14.82 -15.17
CA PHE A 24 -13.79 14.26 -16.35
C PHE A 24 -14.51 12.96 -15.95
N LEU A 25 -15.67 12.74 -16.57
CA LEU A 25 -16.42 11.52 -16.39
C LEU A 25 -15.63 10.35 -17.02
N ARG A 26 -15.21 9.40 -16.19
CA ARG A 26 -14.49 8.21 -16.62
C ARG A 26 -15.43 7.07 -17.01
N TRP A 27 -16.46 6.88 -16.20
CA TRP A 27 -17.46 5.83 -16.39
C TRP A 27 -18.75 6.21 -15.66
N SER A 28 -19.88 5.79 -16.20
CA SER A 28 -21.16 5.85 -15.51
C SER A 28 -22.08 4.73 -15.94
N ASP A 29 -23.05 4.42 -15.09
CA ASP A 29 -24.28 3.73 -15.46
C ASP A 29 -25.46 4.56 -14.96
N GLU A 30 -26.23 5.07 -15.89
CA GLU A 30 -27.45 5.87 -15.67
C GLU A 30 -28.71 4.98 -15.65
N PHE A 31 -28.56 3.66 -15.74
CA PHE A 31 -29.63 2.66 -15.78
C PHE A 31 -30.75 2.98 -16.77
N ASN A 32 -30.42 3.62 -17.90
CA ASN A 32 -31.40 4.05 -18.92
C ASN A 32 -31.96 2.90 -19.76
N GLY A 33 -31.46 1.68 -19.59
CA GLY A 33 -31.93 0.49 -20.28
C GLY A 33 -33.22 -0.10 -19.70
N ASN A 34 -33.61 -1.25 -20.25
CA ASN A 34 -34.73 -2.07 -19.75
C ASN A 34 -34.24 -3.32 -18.98
N SER A 35 -32.95 -3.50 -18.87
CA SER A 35 -32.26 -4.58 -18.15
C SER A 35 -30.89 -4.11 -17.68
N LEU A 36 -30.32 -4.83 -16.73
CA LEU A 36 -28.97 -4.59 -16.27
C LEU A 36 -27.98 -4.78 -17.43
N ASP A 37 -27.06 -3.83 -17.63
CA ASP A 37 -26.02 -3.96 -18.65
C ASP A 37 -24.96 -4.97 -18.22
N THR A 38 -24.99 -6.14 -18.82
CA THR A 38 -24.05 -7.22 -18.53
C THR A 38 -22.63 -6.99 -19.06
N ASN A 39 -22.37 -5.92 -19.82
CA ASN A 39 -21.01 -5.50 -20.14
C ASN A 39 -20.30 -4.91 -18.90
N PHE A 40 -21.06 -4.27 -18.01
CA PHE A 40 -20.52 -3.66 -16.79
C PHE A 40 -20.77 -4.51 -15.54
N TRP A 41 -21.88 -5.24 -15.48
CA TRP A 41 -22.33 -5.94 -14.29
C TRP A 41 -22.36 -7.46 -14.45
N SER A 42 -22.16 -8.15 -13.34
CA SER A 42 -22.43 -9.57 -13.20
C SER A 42 -23.21 -9.84 -11.92
N TYR A 43 -24.06 -10.86 -11.97
CA TYR A 43 -24.83 -11.30 -10.81
C TYR A 43 -24.00 -12.22 -9.92
N GLN A 44 -24.15 -12.08 -8.61
CA GLN A 44 -23.72 -13.09 -7.64
C GLN A 44 -24.97 -13.84 -7.15
N ILE A 45 -25.03 -15.12 -7.42
CA ILE A 45 -26.20 -15.97 -7.16
C ILE A 45 -25.94 -16.87 -5.95
N GLY A 46 -26.97 -17.13 -5.17
CA GLY A 46 -26.90 -18.05 -4.04
C GLY A 46 -26.86 -17.38 -2.68
N ASN A 47 -26.55 -18.17 -1.67
CA ASN A 47 -26.42 -17.75 -0.27
C ASN A 47 -24.95 -17.76 0.23
N GLY A 48 -24.00 -17.82 -0.68
CA GLY A 48 -22.56 -17.85 -0.38
C GLY A 48 -21.99 -19.24 -0.09
N CYS A 49 -22.83 -20.26 0.14
CA CYS A 49 -22.35 -21.62 0.38
C CYS A 49 -21.75 -22.26 -0.89
N PRO A 50 -20.77 -23.19 -0.75
CA PRO A 50 -20.22 -23.70 0.52
C PRO A 50 -19.10 -22.82 1.12
N ASN A 51 -18.55 -21.84 0.38
CA ASN A 51 -17.31 -21.17 0.76
C ASN A 51 -17.54 -19.99 1.75
N LEU A 52 -18.70 -19.34 1.69
CA LEU A 52 -19.02 -18.17 2.51
C LEU A 52 -20.52 -18.15 2.85
N CYS A 53 -20.99 -19.19 3.54
CA CYS A 53 -22.42 -19.34 3.88
C CYS A 53 -22.96 -18.13 4.64
N GLY A 54 -24.19 -17.67 4.27
CA GLY A 54 -24.75 -16.43 4.79
C GLY A 54 -23.91 -15.21 4.43
N TRP A 55 -23.13 -15.29 3.34
CA TRP A 55 -22.20 -14.27 2.87
C TRP A 55 -21.21 -13.75 3.93
N GLY A 56 -20.91 -14.61 4.94
CA GLY A 56 -20.00 -14.31 6.04
C GLY A 56 -20.62 -13.50 7.20
N ASN A 57 -21.86 -13.04 7.06
CA ASN A 57 -22.56 -12.19 8.03
C ASN A 57 -23.81 -12.82 8.62
N ASN A 58 -24.05 -14.13 8.40
CA ASN A 58 -25.29 -14.81 8.77
C ASN A 58 -26.55 -14.21 8.11
N GLU A 59 -26.42 -13.76 6.86
CA GLU A 59 -27.50 -13.22 6.06
C GLU A 59 -28.50 -14.31 5.66
N LEU A 60 -29.79 -13.96 5.52
CA LEU A 60 -30.88 -14.91 5.34
C LEU A 60 -31.28 -15.15 3.88
N GLN A 61 -30.97 -14.23 2.98
CA GLN A 61 -31.44 -14.28 1.60
C GLN A 61 -30.65 -15.25 0.72
N PHE A 62 -31.33 -15.73 -0.29
CA PHE A 62 -30.76 -16.31 -1.49
C PHE A 62 -30.74 -15.24 -2.59
N TYR A 63 -29.60 -14.87 -3.13
CA TYR A 63 -29.51 -13.90 -4.20
C TYR A 63 -29.88 -14.51 -5.55
N LYS A 64 -30.76 -13.79 -6.29
CA LYS A 64 -31.32 -14.20 -7.59
C LYS A 64 -31.23 -13.05 -8.60
N GLN A 65 -31.09 -13.39 -9.86
CA GLN A 65 -31.13 -12.41 -10.95
C GLN A 65 -32.48 -11.72 -11.09
N GLU A 66 -33.58 -12.46 -10.87
CA GLU A 66 -34.94 -11.97 -11.00
C GLU A 66 -35.34 -10.88 -9.99
N ASN A 67 -34.51 -10.69 -8.97
CA ASN A 67 -34.66 -9.62 -7.99
C ASN A 67 -34.03 -8.29 -8.43
N VAL A 68 -33.42 -8.25 -9.63
CA VAL A 68 -32.93 -7.03 -10.27
C VAL A 68 -33.88 -6.60 -11.37
N ARG A 69 -34.26 -5.33 -11.37
CA ARG A 69 -35.02 -4.71 -12.46
C ARG A 69 -34.45 -3.33 -12.76
N VAL A 70 -34.22 -3.04 -14.04
CA VAL A 70 -33.94 -1.70 -14.55
C VAL A 70 -35.18 -1.21 -15.27
N GLN A 71 -35.72 -0.08 -14.81
CA GLN A 71 -36.94 0.51 -15.38
C GLN A 71 -36.99 2.01 -15.11
N ASN A 72 -37.35 2.80 -16.11
CA ASN A 72 -37.51 4.27 -16.01
C ASN A 72 -36.23 4.98 -15.47
N GLY A 73 -35.07 4.54 -15.88
CA GLY A 73 -33.80 5.11 -15.43
C GLY A 73 -33.40 4.73 -14.00
N ILE A 74 -34.02 3.71 -13.41
CA ILE A 74 -33.75 3.29 -12.04
C ILE A 74 -33.40 1.81 -11.98
N LEU A 75 -32.28 1.49 -11.37
CA LEU A 75 -31.97 0.14 -10.90
C LEU A 75 -32.76 -0.13 -9.62
N ASN A 76 -33.51 -1.22 -9.60
CA ASN A 76 -34.21 -1.71 -8.41
C ASN A 76 -33.64 -3.07 -8.01
N ILE A 77 -33.15 -3.18 -6.78
CA ILE A 77 -32.78 -4.44 -6.12
C ILE A 77 -33.86 -4.75 -5.11
N ALA A 78 -34.65 -5.79 -5.35
CA ALA A 78 -35.81 -6.15 -4.53
C ALA A 78 -35.48 -7.29 -3.56
N ALA A 79 -35.71 -7.08 -2.27
CA ALA A 79 -35.79 -8.15 -1.29
C ALA A 79 -37.25 -8.62 -1.18
N LYS A 80 -37.47 -9.94 -1.09
CA LYS A 80 -38.79 -10.55 -0.97
C LYS A 80 -38.76 -11.67 0.06
N LYS A 81 -39.81 -11.76 0.85
CA LYS A 81 -40.07 -12.89 1.76
C LYS A 81 -40.63 -14.03 0.94
N GLU A 82 -39.76 -14.84 0.40
CA GLU A 82 -40.07 -16.04 -0.38
C GLU A 82 -39.04 -17.12 -0.13
N THR A 83 -39.43 -18.38 -0.13
CA THR A 83 -38.56 -19.48 0.23
C THR A 83 -37.85 -20.04 -0.99
N VAL A 84 -36.51 -20.17 -0.90
CA VAL A 84 -35.67 -20.90 -1.87
C VAL A 84 -34.72 -21.81 -1.10
N GLY A 85 -34.92 -23.11 -1.21
CA GLY A 85 -34.23 -24.09 -0.39
C GLY A 85 -34.46 -23.85 1.11
N SER A 86 -33.38 -23.64 1.86
CA SER A 86 -33.44 -23.30 3.29
C SER A 86 -33.56 -21.79 3.57
N ASN A 87 -33.45 -20.94 2.55
CA ASN A 87 -33.51 -19.49 2.71
C ASN A 87 -34.92 -18.99 2.66
N THR A 88 -35.30 -18.11 3.60
CA THR A 88 -36.68 -17.58 3.75
C THR A 88 -36.89 -16.24 3.06
N TYR A 89 -35.83 -15.69 2.49
CA TYR A 89 -35.84 -14.46 1.72
C TYR A 89 -35.05 -14.66 0.41
N THR A 90 -35.44 -13.89 -0.62
CA THR A 90 -34.63 -13.68 -1.81
C THR A 90 -34.28 -12.21 -1.94
N SER A 91 -33.18 -11.93 -2.61
CA SER A 91 -32.74 -10.58 -2.97
C SER A 91 -31.77 -10.62 -4.17
N ALA A 92 -31.01 -9.55 -4.39
CA ALA A 92 -29.97 -9.58 -5.41
C ALA A 92 -28.69 -8.89 -4.97
N ARG A 93 -27.58 -9.32 -5.60
CA ARG A 93 -26.24 -8.76 -5.48
C ARG A 93 -25.59 -8.75 -6.86
N ILE A 94 -25.11 -7.58 -7.26
CA ILE A 94 -24.45 -7.34 -8.54
C ILE A 94 -23.07 -6.76 -8.31
N ARG A 95 -22.14 -6.97 -9.23
CA ARG A 95 -20.78 -6.47 -9.13
C ARG A 95 -20.15 -6.19 -10.49
N THR A 96 -19.11 -5.33 -10.50
CA THR A 96 -18.36 -4.99 -11.72
C THR A 96 -17.02 -5.74 -11.86
N LEU A 97 -16.74 -6.76 -11.06
CA LEU A 97 -15.49 -7.52 -11.08
C LEU A 97 -15.16 -8.03 -12.50
N ASN A 98 -13.91 -7.84 -12.94
CA ASN A 98 -13.37 -8.17 -14.27
C ASN A 98 -14.02 -7.38 -15.43
N LYS A 99 -14.73 -6.30 -15.15
CA LYS A 99 -15.40 -5.46 -16.13
C LYS A 99 -15.05 -3.99 -15.96
N VAL A 100 -15.29 -3.44 -14.77
CA VAL A 100 -14.96 -2.05 -14.42
C VAL A 100 -14.40 -2.00 -13.01
N ASP A 101 -13.27 -1.33 -12.85
CA ASP A 101 -12.62 -1.10 -11.56
C ASP A 101 -11.88 0.25 -11.51
N PHE A 102 -11.55 0.71 -10.31
CA PHE A 102 -10.96 2.01 -10.05
C PHE A 102 -9.93 1.90 -8.92
N ALA A 103 -8.84 2.67 -9.00
CA ALA A 103 -7.85 2.83 -7.93
C ALA A 103 -7.94 4.18 -7.21
N SER A 104 -8.70 5.12 -7.77
CA SER A 104 -8.92 6.48 -7.24
C SER A 104 -10.04 7.17 -8.02
N GLY A 105 -10.50 8.31 -7.53
CA GLY A 105 -11.48 9.16 -8.20
C GLY A 105 -12.54 9.69 -7.26
N LYS A 106 -13.51 10.41 -7.82
CA LYS A 106 -14.76 10.76 -7.15
C LYS A 106 -15.86 9.83 -7.69
N ILE A 107 -16.45 9.05 -6.80
CA ILE A 107 -17.53 8.12 -7.14
C ILE A 107 -18.81 8.65 -6.51
N GLU A 108 -19.81 8.93 -7.32
CA GLU A 108 -21.13 9.38 -6.90
C GLU A 108 -22.17 8.30 -7.17
N VAL A 109 -22.96 7.97 -6.17
CA VAL A 109 -24.11 7.07 -6.28
C VAL A 109 -25.35 7.79 -5.77
N ARG A 110 -26.33 7.99 -6.64
CA ARG A 110 -27.62 8.55 -6.23
C ARG A 110 -28.58 7.41 -5.95
N ALA A 111 -28.97 7.27 -4.67
CA ALA A 111 -29.72 6.11 -4.24
C ALA A 111 -30.77 6.47 -3.18
N ARG A 112 -31.80 5.60 -3.07
CA ARG A 112 -32.84 5.62 -2.07
C ARG A 112 -32.93 4.24 -1.41
N VAL A 113 -32.79 4.20 -0.08
CA VAL A 113 -32.76 2.95 0.70
C VAL A 113 -34.17 2.49 1.12
N PRO A 114 -34.40 1.21 1.37
CA PRO A 114 -35.66 0.72 1.90
C PRO A 114 -35.82 0.97 3.41
N VAL A 115 -37.08 0.98 3.89
CA VAL A 115 -37.44 0.92 5.31
C VAL A 115 -37.84 -0.51 5.67
N GLY A 116 -37.54 -0.91 6.88
CA GLY A 116 -37.97 -2.19 7.48
C GLY A 116 -36.80 -2.87 8.21
N ARG A 117 -37.11 -3.38 9.40
CA ARG A 117 -36.13 -4.08 10.22
C ARG A 117 -35.51 -5.26 9.45
N GLY A 118 -34.19 -5.38 9.49
CA GLY A 118 -33.47 -6.45 8.84
C GLY A 118 -33.14 -6.22 7.38
N TYR A 119 -33.48 -5.09 6.76
CA TYR A 119 -33.03 -4.75 5.41
C TYR A 119 -31.72 -3.97 5.44
N TRP A 120 -30.74 -4.46 4.68
CA TRP A 120 -29.38 -3.94 4.62
C TRP A 120 -28.98 -3.60 3.17
N PRO A 121 -29.32 -2.41 2.69
CA PRO A 121 -28.83 -1.91 1.42
C PRO A 121 -27.35 -1.52 1.54
N ALA A 122 -26.55 -1.85 0.54
CA ALA A 122 -25.15 -1.48 0.50
C ALA A 122 -24.64 -1.16 -0.91
N VAL A 123 -23.74 -0.16 -0.99
CA VAL A 123 -22.84 0.10 -2.10
C VAL A 123 -21.44 0.12 -1.54
N TRP A 124 -20.62 -0.77 -2.00
CA TRP A 124 -19.30 -1.04 -1.43
C TRP A 124 -18.32 -1.58 -2.47
N PHE A 125 -17.06 -1.70 -2.10
CA PHE A 125 -15.98 -2.03 -3.01
C PHE A 125 -15.08 -3.11 -2.41
N LEU A 126 -14.73 -4.08 -3.25
CA LEU A 126 -13.69 -5.07 -2.94
C LEU A 126 -12.54 -4.95 -3.95
N PRO A 127 -11.32 -5.33 -3.55
CA PRO A 127 -10.17 -5.33 -4.47
C PRO A 127 -10.45 -6.24 -5.66
N SER A 128 -10.03 -5.77 -6.86
CA SER A 128 -10.13 -6.59 -8.08
C SER A 128 -9.09 -7.71 -8.09
N GLU A 129 -7.97 -7.50 -7.38
CA GLU A 129 -6.91 -8.50 -7.15
C GLU A 129 -6.54 -8.54 -5.67
N ASN A 130 -6.36 -9.73 -5.12
CA ASN A 130 -5.94 -9.92 -3.72
C ASN A 130 -4.42 -9.67 -3.54
N HIS A 131 -3.95 -8.50 -3.93
CA HIS A 131 -2.52 -8.14 -3.95
C HIS A 131 -1.84 -8.34 -2.60
N TYR A 132 -2.46 -7.86 -1.52
CA TYR A 132 -1.95 -7.98 -0.15
C TYR A 132 -2.39 -9.28 0.53
N GLY A 133 -3.25 -10.07 -0.08
CA GLY A 133 -3.85 -11.29 0.45
C GLY A 133 -5.38 -11.24 0.39
N ILE A 134 -6.04 -12.36 0.76
CA ILE A 134 -7.51 -12.40 0.80
C ILE A 134 -8.04 -11.46 1.87
N TRP A 135 -9.34 -11.19 1.78
CA TRP A 135 -10.04 -10.33 2.76
C TRP A 135 -9.64 -10.64 4.21
N PRO A 136 -9.39 -9.60 5.04
CA PRO A 136 -9.49 -8.16 4.74
C PRO A 136 -8.14 -7.51 4.36
N LEU A 137 -7.10 -8.31 4.07
CA LEU A 137 -5.75 -7.80 3.83
C LEU A 137 -5.65 -6.86 2.64
N SER A 138 -6.43 -7.12 1.59
CA SER A 138 -6.47 -6.24 0.41
C SER A 138 -7.54 -5.15 0.50
N GLY A 139 -8.19 -5.03 1.67
CA GLY A 139 -9.13 -3.95 1.98
C GLY A 139 -10.57 -4.20 1.55
N GLU A 140 -11.46 -3.35 2.04
CA GLU A 140 -12.86 -3.16 1.64
C GLU A 140 -13.24 -1.72 1.93
N ILE A 141 -14.02 -1.09 1.06
CA ILE A 141 -14.50 0.28 1.23
C ILE A 141 -16.03 0.25 1.11
N ASP A 142 -16.72 0.70 2.15
CA ASP A 142 -18.16 0.80 2.18
C ASP A 142 -18.58 2.26 1.99
N LEU A 143 -19.17 2.58 0.84
CA LEU A 143 -19.65 3.93 0.54
C LEU A 143 -20.97 4.20 1.22
N LEU A 144 -21.89 3.23 1.14
CA LEU A 144 -23.22 3.29 1.70
C LEU A 144 -23.53 1.96 2.36
N GLU A 145 -23.80 1.97 3.65
CA GLU A 145 -24.44 0.89 4.38
C GLU A 145 -25.62 1.46 5.16
N GLY A 146 -26.82 0.97 4.87
CA GLY A 146 -28.04 1.37 5.54
C GLY A 146 -28.61 0.28 6.43
N LYS A 147 -29.29 0.69 7.50
CA LYS A 147 -30.12 -0.20 8.31
C LYS A 147 -31.58 0.22 8.13
N GLY A 148 -32.39 -0.65 7.57
CA GLY A 148 -33.77 -0.32 7.26
C GLY A 148 -34.61 0.11 8.47
N GLN A 149 -34.22 -0.25 9.69
CA GLN A 149 -34.82 0.24 10.94
C GLN A 149 -34.29 1.59 11.42
N GLU A 150 -33.19 2.09 10.81
CA GLU A 150 -32.58 3.38 11.12
C GLU A 150 -32.50 4.25 9.85
N PRO A 151 -33.65 4.58 9.20
CA PRO A 151 -33.63 5.14 7.85
C PRO A 151 -33.11 6.57 7.76
N GLN A 152 -32.72 7.18 8.88
CA GLN A 152 -32.06 8.49 8.94
C GLN A 152 -30.54 8.38 8.97
N THR A 153 -29.97 7.16 9.04
CA THR A 153 -28.52 6.96 9.19
C THR A 153 -27.93 6.20 8.01
N THR A 154 -26.70 6.52 7.67
CA THR A 154 -25.85 5.75 6.77
C THR A 154 -24.45 5.64 7.36
N HIS A 155 -23.74 4.57 7.00
CA HIS A 155 -22.41 4.28 7.49
C HIS A 155 -21.43 4.22 6.33
N GLY A 156 -20.25 4.80 6.53
CA GLY A 156 -19.08 4.67 5.63
C GLY A 156 -17.92 4.10 6.41
N THR A 157 -17.33 3.03 5.88
CA THR A 157 -16.35 2.21 6.60
C THR A 157 -15.21 1.78 5.69
N ILE A 158 -14.04 1.52 6.27
CA ILE A 158 -12.98 0.72 5.64
C ILE A 158 -12.68 -0.50 6.49
N HIS A 159 -12.50 -1.67 5.84
CA HIS A 159 -12.01 -2.90 6.48
C HIS A 159 -10.60 -3.20 5.98
N TYR A 160 -9.72 -3.60 6.91
CA TYR A 160 -8.30 -3.80 6.64
C TYR A 160 -7.65 -4.69 7.72
N GLY A 161 -6.33 -4.78 7.69
CA GLY A 161 -5.54 -5.37 8.77
C GLY A 161 -5.14 -6.82 8.51
N ALA A 162 -5.31 -7.67 9.51
CA ALA A 162 -4.91 -9.06 9.47
C ALA A 162 -6.07 -10.00 9.18
N TYR A 163 -5.79 -11.31 9.05
CA TYR A 163 -6.86 -12.31 8.93
C TYR A 163 -7.77 -12.36 10.16
N VAL A 164 -9.03 -12.71 9.93
CA VAL A 164 -10.00 -12.97 11.02
C VAL A 164 -9.40 -13.96 12.04
N PRO A 165 -9.53 -13.72 13.35
CA PRO A 165 -10.34 -12.68 14.01
C PRO A 165 -9.59 -11.35 14.26
N ASN A 166 -8.39 -11.17 13.72
CA ASN A 166 -7.55 -9.99 13.96
C ASN A 166 -7.74 -8.87 12.92
N ASN A 167 -8.79 -8.97 12.12
CA ASN A 167 -9.20 -7.91 11.20
C ASN A 167 -9.57 -6.62 11.93
N ARG A 168 -9.47 -5.50 11.22
CA ARG A 168 -9.80 -4.16 11.72
C ARG A 168 -10.76 -3.49 10.77
N TYR A 169 -11.53 -2.56 11.31
CA TYR A 169 -12.33 -1.62 10.56
C TYR A 169 -12.34 -0.26 11.24
N THR A 170 -12.60 0.78 10.48
CA THR A 170 -12.85 2.12 11.00
C THR A 170 -13.81 2.86 10.08
N GLY A 171 -14.80 3.47 10.65
CA GLY A 171 -15.86 4.17 9.91
C GLY A 171 -16.48 5.31 10.70
N ASN A 172 -17.43 5.98 10.09
CA ASN A 172 -18.28 6.99 10.71
C ASN A 172 -19.75 6.79 10.26
N THR A 173 -20.66 7.24 11.09
CA THR A 173 -22.08 7.31 10.79
C THR A 173 -22.47 8.75 10.45
N TYR A 174 -23.24 8.93 9.40
CA TYR A 174 -23.91 10.19 9.10
C TYR A 174 -25.40 10.08 9.43
N THR A 175 -25.95 11.10 10.06
CA THR A 175 -27.38 11.17 10.41
C THR A 175 -27.97 12.43 9.80
N LEU A 176 -29.06 12.27 9.03
CA LEU A 176 -29.83 13.41 8.51
C LEU A 176 -30.42 14.21 9.66
N SER A 177 -30.33 15.52 9.57
CA SER A 177 -30.96 16.43 10.55
C SER A 177 -32.49 16.40 10.49
N SER A 178 -33.05 16.03 9.33
CA SER A 178 -34.47 15.86 9.09
C SER A 178 -34.69 14.95 7.87
N GLY A 179 -35.89 14.36 7.74
CA GLY A 179 -36.21 13.47 6.63
C GLY A 179 -35.66 12.06 6.82
N SER A 180 -35.46 11.35 5.71
CA SER A 180 -35.05 9.95 5.71
C SER A 180 -34.43 9.59 4.37
N PHE A 181 -33.37 8.81 4.36
CA PHE A 181 -32.79 8.20 3.18
C PHE A 181 -33.73 7.27 2.39
N ALA A 182 -34.90 6.96 2.97
CA ALA A 182 -35.94 6.19 2.33
C ALA A 182 -37.04 7.04 1.66
N SER A 183 -37.17 8.32 2.05
CA SER A 183 -38.20 9.19 1.49
C SER A 183 -37.78 9.81 0.17
N ASP A 184 -36.50 10.02 -0.03
CA ASP A 184 -35.96 10.68 -1.22
C ASP A 184 -34.64 10.04 -1.69
N PHE A 185 -34.19 10.41 -2.89
CA PHE A 185 -32.87 10.04 -3.40
C PHE A 185 -31.81 11.00 -2.86
N HIS A 186 -30.75 10.45 -2.29
CA HIS A 186 -29.58 11.17 -1.82
C HIS A 186 -28.35 10.81 -2.63
N VAL A 187 -27.36 11.70 -2.69
CA VAL A 187 -26.09 11.47 -3.37
C VAL A 187 -25.05 11.08 -2.34
N TYR A 188 -24.58 9.85 -2.45
CA TYR A 188 -23.46 9.33 -1.66
C TYR A 188 -22.20 9.45 -2.49
N THR A 189 -21.19 10.16 -1.96
CA THR A 189 -19.96 10.42 -2.68
C THR A 189 -18.74 9.90 -1.92
N LEU A 190 -17.87 9.22 -2.64
CA LEU A 190 -16.55 8.83 -2.19
C LEU A 190 -15.52 9.65 -2.97
N GLN A 191 -14.66 10.41 -2.29
CA GLN A 191 -13.44 10.96 -2.90
C GLN A 191 -12.25 10.15 -2.41
N TRP A 192 -11.55 9.54 -3.34
CA TRP A 192 -10.54 8.56 -3.05
C TRP A 192 -9.25 8.82 -3.84
N ASN A 193 -8.12 8.81 -3.12
CA ASN A 193 -6.77 8.84 -3.69
C ASN A 193 -5.85 7.87 -2.92
N GLU A 194 -4.58 7.78 -3.30
CA GLU A 194 -3.62 6.85 -2.70
C GLU A 194 -3.38 7.05 -1.18
N ASN A 195 -3.73 8.21 -0.63
CA ASN A 195 -3.42 8.59 0.75
C ASN A 195 -4.64 8.78 1.64
N ALA A 196 -5.83 8.99 1.05
CA ALA A 196 -7.05 9.32 1.78
C ALA A 196 -8.30 8.85 1.06
N ILE A 197 -9.33 8.57 1.85
CA ILE A 197 -10.70 8.32 1.41
C ILE A 197 -11.60 9.24 2.23
N GLU A 198 -12.52 9.92 1.55
CA GLU A 198 -13.46 10.86 2.12
C GLU A 198 -14.89 10.49 1.71
N TRP A 199 -15.81 10.52 2.65
CA TRP A 199 -17.23 10.21 2.44
C TRP A 199 -18.09 11.46 2.59
N TYR A 200 -19.00 11.64 1.64
CA TYR A 200 -19.94 12.75 1.62
C TYR A 200 -21.36 12.22 1.43
N VAL A 201 -22.33 12.92 1.99
CA VAL A 201 -23.76 12.80 1.68
C VAL A 201 -24.25 14.17 1.28
N ASP A 202 -24.87 14.28 0.08
CA ASP A 202 -25.35 15.53 -0.49
C ASP A 202 -24.33 16.69 -0.34
N ASP A 203 -23.09 16.40 -0.76
CA ASP A 203 -21.91 17.29 -0.66
C ASP A 203 -21.41 17.61 0.77
N ILE A 204 -22.00 17.03 1.81
CA ILE A 204 -21.54 17.22 3.19
C ILE A 204 -20.51 16.16 3.55
N LEU A 205 -19.27 16.57 3.78
CA LEU A 205 -18.19 15.71 4.27
C LEU A 205 -18.50 15.25 5.71
N TYR A 206 -18.52 13.92 5.95
CA TYR A 206 -18.75 13.38 7.28
C TYR A 206 -17.67 12.42 7.79
N SER A 207 -16.81 11.94 6.91
CA SER A 207 -15.74 11.02 7.29
C SER A 207 -14.52 11.22 6.40
N THR A 208 -13.33 11.20 7.01
CA THR A 208 -12.04 11.12 6.31
C THR A 208 -11.20 10.02 6.95
N LYS A 209 -10.65 9.13 6.14
CA LYS A 209 -9.68 8.10 6.56
C LYS A 209 -8.41 8.26 5.75
N THR A 210 -7.27 8.13 6.43
CA THR A 210 -5.93 8.27 5.85
C THR A 210 -5.05 7.09 6.24
N ARG A 211 -3.85 7.02 5.70
CA ARG A 211 -2.86 5.99 6.08
C ARG A 211 -2.60 5.91 7.60
N VAL A 212 -2.76 7.02 8.31
CA VAL A 212 -2.59 7.05 9.79
C VAL A 212 -3.66 6.23 10.49
N ASN A 213 -4.88 6.18 9.95
CA ASN A 213 -5.98 5.43 10.57
C ASN A 213 -5.80 3.90 10.48
N THR A 214 -4.96 3.41 9.57
CA THR A 214 -4.68 1.97 9.45
C THR A 214 -3.43 1.53 10.21
N ASN A 215 -2.60 2.46 10.70
CA ASN A 215 -1.39 2.10 11.43
C ASN A 215 -1.68 1.18 12.64
N PRO A 216 -0.93 0.09 12.86
CA PRO A 216 0.32 -0.31 12.22
C PRO A 216 0.18 -1.17 10.96
N PHE A 217 -1.05 -1.37 10.47
CA PHE A 217 -1.30 -2.13 9.25
C PHE A 217 -1.02 -1.27 8.02
N TRP A 218 -0.80 -1.93 6.87
CA TRP A 218 -0.67 -1.19 5.61
C TRP A 218 -1.99 -0.55 5.19
N TRP A 219 -1.89 0.37 4.23
CA TRP A 219 -3.01 1.01 3.57
C TRP A 219 -3.29 0.26 2.27
N PRO A 220 -4.31 -0.62 2.19
CA PRO A 220 -4.55 -1.47 1.03
C PRO A 220 -5.33 -0.78 -0.09
N PHE A 221 -5.65 0.50 0.06
CA PHE A 221 -6.54 1.26 -0.83
C PHE A 221 -5.76 2.00 -1.94
N ASP A 222 -4.67 1.41 -2.41
CA ASP A 222 -3.79 1.90 -3.48
C ASP A 222 -3.80 0.97 -4.70
N ARG A 223 -4.86 0.15 -4.84
CA ARG A 223 -5.06 -0.82 -5.92
C ARG A 223 -6.45 -0.66 -6.51
N ASN A 224 -6.74 -1.40 -7.59
CA ASN A 224 -8.05 -1.38 -8.21
C ASN A 224 -9.09 -2.12 -7.36
N PHE A 225 -10.23 -1.49 -7.19
CA PHE A 225 -11.42 -2.04 -6.54
C PHE A 225 -12.59 -2.03 -7.51
N HIS A 226 -13.43 -3.06 -7.43
CA HIS A 226 -14.67 -3.18 -8.17
C HIS A 226 -15.86 -2.87 -7.28
N VAL A 227 -16.95 -2.40 -7.88
CA VAL A 227 -18.19 -2.02 -7.19
C VAL A 227 -19.04 -3.26 -6.91
N ILE A 228 -19.70 -3.27 -5.75
CA ILE A 228 -20.74 -4.22 -5.39
C ILE A 228 -21.96 -3.43 -4.91
N MET A 229 -23.14 -3.84 -5.35
CA MET A 229 -24.43 -3.32 -4.88
C MET A 229 -25.33 -4.48 -4.49
N ASN A 230 -25.94 -4.42 -3.32
CA ASN A 230 -26.86 -5.45 -2.85
C ASN A 230 -27.88 -4.91 -1.85
N LEU A 231 -28.92 -5.71 -1.64
CA LEU A 231 -29.83 -5.57 -0.53
C LEU A 231 -29.82 -6.89 0.27
N ALA A 232 -29.04 -6.93 1.34
CA ALA A 232 -29.04 -8.09 2.24
C ALA A 232 -30.26 -8.10 3.16
N VAL A 233 -30.56 -9.27 3.74
CA VAL A 233 -31.66 -9.45 4.68
C VAL A 233 -31.16 -10.15 5.92
N GLY A 234 -31.28 -9.50 7.09
CA GLY A 234 -30.71 -9.97 8.34
C GLY A 234 -29.20 -9.85 8.38
N GLY A 235 -28.60 -10.41 9.40
CA GLY A 235 -27.15 -10.48 9.56
C GLY A 235 -26.63 -9.79 10.83
N ASN A 236 -25.34 -9.97 11.05
CA ASN A 236 -24.66 -9.55 12.29
C ASN A 236 -24.66 -8.02 12.50
N PHE A 237 -24.69 -7.23 11.42
CA PHE A 237 -24.59 -5.77 11.49
C PHE A 237 -25.86 -5.09 12.02
N LEU A 238 -27.04 -5.60 11.67
CA LEU A 238 -28.31 -4.92 11.96
C LEU A 238 -29.34 -5.81 12.64
N GLY A 239 -29.07 -7.11 12.82
CA GLY A 239 -30.01 -8.09 13.35
C GLY A 239 -30.98 -8.61 12.28
N TYR A 240 -32.07 -9.22 12.72
CA TYR A 240 -32.94 -9.99 11.85
C TYR A 240 -34.32 -9.34 11.66
N PRO A 241 -35.02 -9.65 10.55
CA PRO A 241 -36.41 -9.32 10.35
C PRO A 241 -37.29 -9.82 11.51
N ASP A 242 -38.38 -9.12 11.78
CA ASP A 242 -39.42 -9.50 12.73
C ASP A 242 -40.83 -9.36 12.12
N ALA A 243 -41.87 -9.44 12.93
CA ALA A 243 -43.24 -9.35 12.47
C ALA A 243 -43.62 -7.98 11.86
N SER A 244 -42.84 -6.93 12.15
CA SER A 244 -43.05 -5.59 11.58
C SER A 244 -42.33 -5.39 10.23
N THR A 245 -41.48 -6.34 9.82
CA THR A 245 -40.72 -6.23 8.59
C THR A 245 -41.63 -6.41 7.38
N PRO A 246 -41.70 -5.47 6.42
CA PRO A 246 -42.45 -5.64 5.19
C PRO A 246 -42.03 -6.89 4.43
N ASP A 247 -42.96 -7.59 3.78
CA ASP A 247 -42.65 -8.79 2.99
C ASP A 247 -41.82 -8.50 1.72
N THR A 248 -41.80 -7.22 1.30
CA THR A 248 -41.01 -6.75 0.15
C THR A 248 -40.35 -5.42 0.43
N ALA A 249 -39.15 -5.23 -0.08
CA ALA A 249 -38.43 -3.96 -0.01
C ALA A 249 -37.64 -3.74 -1.31
N SER A 250 -37.36 -2.49 -1.64
CA SER A 250 -36.57 -2.14 -2.83
C SER A 250 -35.47 -1.13 -2.50
N PHE A 251 -34.24 -1.49 -2.81
CA PHE A 251 -33.12 -0.58 -2.86
C PHE A 251 -33.02 -0.02 -4.29
N GLN A 252 -33.10 1.29 -4.43
CA GLN A 252 -33.18 1.98 -5.71
C GLN A 252 -31.94 2.80 -5.96
N VAL A 253 -31.35 2.67 -7.14
CA VAL A 253 -30.19 3.45 -7.60
C VAL A 253 -30.55 4.14 -8.89
N ASP A 254 -30.43 5.48 -8.91
CA ASP A 254 -30.67 6.32 -10.08
C ASP A 254 -29.46 6.32 -11.01
N TYR A 255 -28.28 6.53 -10.46
CA TYR A 255 -27.02 6.43 -11.20
C TYR A 255 -25.85 6.07 -10.31
N ILE A 256 -24.79 5.58 -10.96
CA ILE A 256 -23.41 5.59 -10.48
C ILE A 256 -22.54 6.30 -11.50
N ARG A 257 -21.74 7.26 -11.02
CA ARG A 257 -20.82 8.04 -11.84
C ARG A 257 -19.44 8.07 -11.23
N VAL A 258 -18.42 7.85 -12.04
CA VAL A 258 -17.02 7.90 -11.61
C VAL A 258 -16.32 9.01 -12.37
N TYR A 259 -15.88 9.99 -11.62
CA TYR A 259 -15.10 11.12 -12.13
C TYR A 259 -13.65 10.97 -11.72
N GLN A 260 -12.77 11.50 -12.55
CA GLN A 260 -11.36 11.48 -12.30
C GLN A 260 -10.70 12.76 -12.79
N ASN A 261 -9.60 13.13 -12.16
CA ASN A 261 -8.69 14.12 -12.70
C ASN A 261 -7.25 13.58 -12.66
N LEU A 262 -6.38 14.16 -13.48
CA LEU A 262 -4.99 13.69 -13.56
C LEU A 262 -4.23 13.86 -12.22
N SER A 263 -4.70 14.71 -11.30
CA SER A 263 -4.03 14.91 -10.00
C SER A 263 -4.25 13.75 -9.03
N GLN A 264 -5.30 12.95 -9.23
CA GLN A 264 -5.66 11.81 -8.38
C GLN A 264 -5.01 10.50 -8.85
N ILE A 265 -4.40 10.50 -10.06
CA ILE A 265 -3.76 9.32 -10.62
C ILE A 265 -2.37 9.14 -10.01
N PHE A 266 -2.04 7.92 -9.68
CA PHE A 266 -0.75 7.51 -9.12
C PHE A 266 -0.20 6.26 -9.80
N VAL A 267 1.07 5.95 -9.55
CA VAL A 267 1.71 4.72 -10.02
C VAL A 267 1.64 3.66 -8.93
N SER A 268 1.02 2.55 -9.24
CA SER A 268 1.01 1.33 -8.43
C SER A 268 2.13 0.39 -8.85
N GLY A 269 2.63 -0.41 -7.93
CA GLY A 269 3.70 -1.37 -8.16
C GLY A 269 4.48 -1.62 -6.87
N PRO A 270 5.55 -2.42 -6.88
CA PRO A 270 6.37 -2.68 -5.70
C PRO A 270 7.06 -1.40 -5.20
N ASP A 271 7.08 -1.23 -3.87
CA ASP A 271 7.84 -0.17 -3.20
C ASP A 271 9.30 -0.57 -3.01
N ALA A 272 9.55 -1.88 -2.94
CA ALA A 272 10.88 -2.47 -2.82
C ALA A 272 10.97 -3.75 -3.68
N ILE A 273 12.11 -3.93 -4.33
CA ILE A 273 12.43 -5.08 -5.19
C ILE A 273 13.88 -5.49 -4.96
N LEU A 274 14.21 -6.75 -5.24
CA LEU A 274 15.62 -7.16 -5.28
C LEU A 274 16.32 -6.56 -6.50
N ARG A 275 17.64 -6.32 -6.39
CA ARG A 275 18.45 -5.90 -7.54
C ARG A 275 18.34 -6.90 -8.68
N LYS A 276 18.28 -6.41 -9.91
CA LYS A 276 18.11 -7.21 -11.13
C LYS A 276 16.84 -8.06 -11.17
N ASP A 277 15.86 -7.74 -10.29
CA ASP A 277 14.58 -8.42 -10.29
C ASP A 277 13.86 -8.20 -11.63
N THR A 278 13.31 -9.26 -12.19
CA THR A 278 12.75 -9.26 -13.53
C THR A 278 11.22 -9.28 -13.49
N ASN A 279 10.61 -8.82 -14.59
CA ASN A 279 9.18 -8.90 -14.79
C ASN A 279 8.33 -8.17 -13.74
N GLN A 280 8.88 -7.15 -13.10
CA GLN A 280 8.15 -6.34 -12.13
C GLN A 280 7.05 -5.53 -12.82
N ILE A 281 5.87 -5.53 -12.22
CA ILE A 281 4.70 -4.89 -12.83
C ILE A 281 4.46 -3.55 -12.15
N PHE A 282 4.50 -2.49 -12.96
CA PHE A 282 4.06 -1.16 -12.61
C PHE A 282 2.83 -0.81 -13.44
N TYR A 283 1.87 -0.18 -12.83
CA TYR A 283 0.68 0.23 -13.54
C TYR A 283 0.11 1.52 -12.95
N THR A 284 -0.62 2.21 -13.77
CA THR A 284 -1.43 3.35 -13.40
C THR A 284 -2.85 3.10 -13.87
N GLN A 285 -3.74 4.00 -13.53
CA GLN A 285 -5.11 3.88 -13.93
C GLN A 285 -5.28 4.01 -15.44
N GLU A 286 -6.02 3.10 -16.06
CA GLU A 286 -6.37 3.17 -17.47
C GLU A 286 -7.48 4.19 -17.69
N LEU A 287 -7.24 5.15 -18.58
CA LEU A 287 -8.20 6.17 -18.99
C LEU A 287 -8.53 5.99 -20.46
N PRO A 288 -9.81 5.89 -20.84
CA PRO A 288 -10.21 5.82 -22.25
C PRO A 288 -9.67 7.00 -23.05
N GLY A 289 -8.96 6.73 -24.15
CA GLY A 289 -8.39 7.76 -25.02
C GLY A 289 -7.15 8.48 -24.48
N ALA A 290 -6.58 8.04 -23.36
CA ALA A 290 -5.29 8.55 -22.87
C ALA A 290 -4.11 7.86 -23.56
N SER A 291 -2.98 8.55 -23.64
CA SER A 291 -1.69 7.99 -23.98
C SER A 291 -0.77 7.96 -22.75
N TYR A 292 0.11 6.97 -22.70
CA TYR A 292 1.04 6.71 -21.62
C TYR A 292 2.46 6.66 -22.16
N LEU A 293 3.41 7.17 -21.40
CA LEU A 293 4.83 7.05 -21.71
C LEU A 293 5.57 6.75 -20.41
N TRP A 294 6.08 5.53 -20.28
CA TRP A 294 6.90 5.11 -19.15
C TRP A 294 8.36 5.44 -19.36
N GLU A 295 8.99 5.94 -18.31
CA GLU A 295 10.41 6.17 -18.21
C GLU A 295 10.96 5.41 -17.02
N VAL A 296 12.02 4.63 -17.22
CA VAL A 296 12.66 3.82 -16.18
C VAL A 296 14.06 4.35 -15.89
N PRO A 297 14.58 4.12 -14.68
CA PRO A 297 15.93 4.55 -14.34
C PRO A 297 17.01 3.84 -15.18
N ALA A 298 18.21 4.41 -15.17
CA ALA A 298 19.36 3.83 -15.84
C ALA A 298 19.63 2.40 -15.36
N GLY A 299 19.80 1.48 -16.31
CA GLY A 299 20.00 0.05 -16.04
C GLY A 299 18.73 -0.76 -15.84
N ALA A 300 17.55 -0.14 -15.83
CA ALA A 300 16.27 -0.84 -15.91
C ALA A 300 15.78 -0.92 -17.36
N ILE A 301 14.97 -1.92 -17.68
CA ILE A 301 14.48 -2.18 -19.04
C ILE A 301 12.98 -2.42 -19.02
N ILE A 302 12.24 -1.69 -19.84
CA ILE A 302 10.82 -1.97 -20.06
C ILE A 302 10.72 -3.14 -21.05
N ARG A 303 10.19 -4.26 -20.58
CA ARG A 303 9.98 -5.46 -21.42
C ARG A 303 8.72 -5.39 -22.26
N ASN A 304 7.69 -4.78 -21.71
CA ASN A 304 6.39 -4.61 -22.39
C ASN A 304 5.62 -3.45 -21.78
N GLY A 305 4.69 -2.89 -22.55
CA GLY A 305 3.72 -1.90 -22.08
C GLY A 305 4.26 -0.47 -21.96
N ALA A 306 5.35 -0.11 -22.65
CA ALA A 306 5.93 1.24 -22.59
C ALA A 306 4.91 2.37 -22.86
N ASN A 307 3.88 2.10 -23.67
CA ASN A 307 2.83 3.04 -24.07
C ASN A 307 1.43 2.63 -23.56
N LEU A 308 1.35 1.74 -22.58
CA LEU A 308 0.11 1.27 -21.98
C LEU A 308 0.01 1.72 -20.52
N ALA A 309 -1.17 1.66 -19.92
CA ALA A 309 -1.36 1.95 -18.51
C ALA A 309 -0.58 0.98 -17.59
N ARG A 310 -0.10 -0.14 -18.12
CA ARG A 310 0.64 -1.18 -17.39
C ARG A 310 1.96 -1.48 -18.10
N ALA A 311 3.07 -1.36 -17.38
CA ALA A 311 4.41 -1.66 -17.84
C ALA A 311 5.01 -2.85 -17.09
N LYS A 312 5.75 -3.70 -17.80
CA LYS A 312 6.54 -4.79 -17.27
C LYS A 312 8.01 -4.41 -17.35
N VAL A 313 8.69 -4.37 -16.21
CA VAL A 313 10.02 -3.80 -16.06
C VAL A 313 10.97 -4.81 -15.43
N ASP A 314 12.13 -4.99 -16.03
CA ASP A 314 13.28 -5.58 -15.35
C ASP A 314 14.04 -4.45 -14.67
N TRP A 315 14.16 -4.55 -13.35
CA TRP A 315 14.79 -3.49 -12.57
C TRP A 315 16.32 -3.55 -12.66
N GLY A 316 16.94 -2.40 -12.43
CA GLY A 316 18.39 -2.27 -12.39
C GLY A 316 19.00 -2.58 -11.01
N LEU A 317 20.18 -2.04 -10.78
CA LEU A 317 20.94 -2.25 -9.55
C LEU A 317 20.65 -1.21 -8.46
N ARG A 318 20.00 -0.08 -8.81
CA ARG A 318 19.87 1.08 -7.93
C ARG A 318 18.42 1.36 -7.57
N SER A 319 18.22 1.90 -6.37
CA SER A 319 16.98 2.53 -5.98
C SER A 319 16.80 3.81 -6.77
N ASP A 320 15.63 3.98 -7.37
CA ASP A 320 15.32 5.18 -8.16
C ASP A 320 13.81 5.29 -8.41
N SER A 321 13.39 6.32 -9.12
CA SER A 321 12.01 6.52 -9.51
C SER A 321 11.71 5.98 -10.91
N ILE A 322 10.59 5.27 -11.03
CA ILE A 322 9.92 5.05 -12.30
C ILE A 322 8.91 6.18 -12.53
N PHE A 323 8.79 6.63 -13.76
CA PHE A 323 7.85 7.68 -14.14
C PHE A 323 6.88 7.19 -15.19
N VAL A 324 5.69 7.74 -15.19
CA VAL A 324 4.76 7.68 -16.31
C VAL A 324 4.24 9.06 -16.64
N THR A 325 4.31 9.44 -17.90
CA THR A 325 3.62 10.62 -18.41
C THR A 325 2.29 10.19 -19.03
N ILE A 326 1.20 10.69 -18.46
CA ILE A 326 -0.16 10.44 -18.94
C ILE A 326 -0.65 11.69 -19.66
N THR A 327 -1.11 11.52 -20.90
CA THR A 327 -1.72 12.62 -21.68
C THR A 327 -3.16 12.24 -21.99
N HIS A 328 -4.10 13.09 -21.55
CA HIS A 328 -5.53 12.91 -21.75
C HIS A 328 -6.21 14.24 -22.04
N GLN A 329 -7.02 14.34 -23.09
CA GLN A 329 -7.73 15.55 -23.51
C GLN A 329 -6.82 16.78 -23.61
N GLY A 330 -5.62 16.61 -24.19
CA GLY A 330 -4.64 17.70 -24.39
C GLY A 330 -3.88 18.15 -23.15
N LYS A 331 -4.12 17.52 -21.99
CA LYS A 331 -3.37 17.76 -20.74
C LYS A 331 -2.45 16.60 -20.45
N SER A 332 -1.26 16.90 -19.91
CA SER A 332 -0.27 15.91 -19.54
C SER A 332 0.12 16.03 -18.07
N LYS A 333 0.33 14.88 -17.43
CA LYS A 333 0.90 14.81 -16.08
C LYS A 333 1.98 13.72 -16.04
N LYS A 334 3.15 14.07 -15.52
CA LYS A 334 4.21 13.14 -15.19
C LYS A 334 4.11 12.75 -13.71
N ILE A 335 4.07 11.46 -13.43
CA ILE A 335 3.89 10.90 -12.10
C ILE A 335 5.10 10.01 -11.82
N ALA A 336 5.63 10.09 -10.60
CA ALA A 336 6.77 9.32 -10.14
C ALA A 336 6.35 8.31 -9.08
N LYS A 337 7.01 7.14 -9.06
CA LYS A 337 7.00 6.22 -7.94
C LYS A 337 8.43 5.85 -7.61
N TRP A 338 8.83 6.12 -6.36
CA TRP A 338 10.11 5.68 -5.84
C TRP A 338 10.08 4.18 -5.58
N VAL A 339 11.12 3.49 -6.03
CA VAL A 339 11.29 2.04 -5.87
C VAL A 339 12.67 1.78 -5.28
N ARG A 340 12.70 1.03 -4.20
CA ARG A 340 13.93 0.64 -3.55
C ARG A 340 14.45 -0.67 -4.15
N ALA A 341 15.64 -0.67 -4.72
CA ALA A 341 16.36 -1.88 -5.11
C ALA A 341 17.15 -2.40 -3.91
N LEU A 342 16.94 -3.64 -3.51
CA LEU A 342 17.47 -4.27 -2.30
C LEU A 342 18.51 -5.36 -2.64
N PRO A 343 19.63 -5.36 -1.94
CA PRO A 343 20.22 -4.26 -1.19
C PRO A 343 20.83 -3.20 -2.12
N ASP A 344 20.74 -1.92 -1.79
CA ASP A 344 21.43 -0.82 -2.50
C ASP A 344 22.94 -0.82 -2.25
N THR A 345 23.29 -1.40 -1.12
CA THR A 345 24.65 -1.66 -0.64
C THR A 345 24.72 -3.12 -0.23
N CYS A 346 25.87 -3.58 0.28
CA CYS A 346 26.03 -4.94 0.78
C CYS A 346 25.13 -5.25 1.99
N GLU A 347 24.61 -4.23 2.62
CA GLU A 347 23.59 -4.32 3.67
C GLU A 347 22.56 -3.22 3.47
N GLY A 348 21.28 -3.55 3.60
CA GLY A 348 20.20 -2.57 3.45
C GLY A 348 18.96 -2.94 4.27
N VAL A 349 18.42 -1.96 5.03
CA VAL A 349 17.14 -2.10 5.72
C VAL A 349 16.03 -2.23 4.68
N ILE A 350 15.33 -3.34 4.70
CA ILE A 350 14.20 -3.63 3.79
C ILE A 350 12.87 -3.20 4.38
N ASP A 351 12.76 -3.20 5.71
CA ASP A 351 11.57 -2.75 6.43
C ASP A 351 12.00 -2.18 7.77
N ASN A 352 11.70 -0.91 8.04
CA ASN A 352 11.94 -0.27 9.33
C ASN A 352 10.65 -0.10 10.15
N LEU A 353 9.58 -0.78 9.73
CA LEU A 353 8.28 -0.82 10.40
C LEU A 353 7.60 0.56 10.60
N GLU A 354 8.14 1.61 10.02
CA GLU A 354 7.65 2.99 10.05
C GLU A 354 7.27 3.46 8.64
N ASN A 355 8.23 4.00 7.90
CA ASN A 355 8.01 4.60 6.58
C ASN A 355 8.58 3.77 5.41
N ARG A 356 9.34 2.71 5.71
CA ARG A 356 9.84 1.72 4.74
C ARG A 356 9.17 0.39 5.05
N ARG A 357 8.16 0.02 4.25
CA ARG A 357 7.35 -1.16 4.50
C ARG A 357 7.44 -2.14 3.33
N SER A 358 7.96 -3.34 3.60
CA SER A 358 7.94 -4.47 2.67
C SER A 358 7.57 -5.78 3.36
N ILE A 359 7.46 -5.76 4.68
CA ILE A 359 7.07 -6.89 5.53
C ILE A 359 5.84 -6.48 6.35
N TYR A 360 4.78 -7.27 6.30
CA TYR A 360 3.50 -6.93 6.89
C TYR A 360 3.01 -8.06 7.79
N TRP A 361 2.57 -7.71 9.00
CA TRP A 361 1.94 -8.65 9.91
C TRP A 361 0.55 -9.05 9.38
N VAL A 362 0.27 -10.36 9.33
CA VAL A 362 -1.00 -10.91 8.82
C VAL A 362 -1.73 -11.79 9.81
N GLY A 363 -1.08 -12.20 10.89
CA GLY A 363 -1.70 -12.98 11.97
C GLY A 363 -0.67 -13.52 12.95
N SER A 364 -1.15 -13.95 14.11
CA SER A 364 -0.32 -14.59 15.13
C SER A 364 -1.16 -15.37 16.14
N THR A 365 -0.53 -16.30 16.84
CA THR A 365 -1.13 -17.02 17.97
C THR A 365 -0.93 -16.27 19.29
N GLY A 366 0.07 -15.40 19.38
CA GLY A 366 0.29 -14.45 20.48
C GLY A 366 -0.27 -13.06 20.18
N THR A 367 0.06 -12.07 21.00
CA THR A 367 -0.47 -10.70 20.89
C THR A 367 0.56 -9.76 20.27
N PHE A 368 0.27 -9.28 19.06
CA PHE A 368 1.06 -8.29 18.34
C PHE A 368 0.54 -6.86 18.59
N ALA A 369 1.48 -5.91 18.73
CA ALA A 369 1.19 -4.48 18.73
C ALA A 369 2.31 -3.73 17.98
N GLY A 370 1.94 -2.95 16.98
CA GLY A 370 2.88 -2.14 16.20
C GLY A 370 2.88 -0.68 16.61
N GLY A 371 3.96 0.02 16.27
CA GLY A 371 4.09 1.47 16.45
C GLY A 371 4.13 1.91 17.91
N ILE A 372 4.56 1.05 18.82
CA ILE A 372 4.68 1.39 20.25
C ILE A 372 6.00 2.10 20.54
N THR A 373 6.05 2.84 21.62
CA THR A 373 7.29 3.50 22.08
C THR A 373 8.41 2.49 22.30
N ASN A 374 9.60 2.78 21.76
CA ASN A 374 10.79 1.96 22.00
C ASN A 374 11.12 1.88 23.49
N PRO A 375 11.19 0.67 24.08
CA PRO A 375 11.40 0.50 25.54
C PRO A 375 12.78 0.96 26.01
N ALA A 376 13.79 0.95 25.13
CA ALA A 376 15.17 1.28 25.51
C ALA A 376 15.99 1.67 24.25
N LYS A 377 16.03 2.96 23.93
CA LYS A 377 16.85 3.44 22.80
C LYS A 377 18.33 3.33 23.13
N ASP A 378 19.10 2.83 22.19
CA ASP A 378 20.55 2.75 22.26
C ASP A 378 21.22 2.95 20.88
N SER A 379 22.50 2.66 20.77
CA SER A 379 23.27 2.75 19.51
C SER A 379 22.88 1.69 18.48
N ILE A 380 22.23 0.59 18.89
CA ILE A 380 21.73 -0.46 17.99
C ILE A 380 20.36 -0.08 17.44
N ASN A 381 19.47 0.42 18.32
CA ASN A 381 18.15 0.87 17.90
C ASN A 381 17.78 2.22 18.51
N SER A 382 17.91 3.28 17.69
CA SER A 382 17.55 4.66 18.03
C SER A 382 16.13 5.04 17.64
N SER A 383 15.34 4.14 17.03
CA SER A 383 13.96 4.40 16.57
C SER A 383 13.07 4.89 17.72
N ASN A 384 12.12 5.75 17.41
CA ASN A 384 11.11 6.20 18.38
C ASN A 384 10.05 5.13 18.63
N SER A 385 9.71 4.39 17.57
CA SER A 385 8.63 3.40 17.55
C SER A 385 9.18 2.04 17.13
N VAL A 386 8.64 0.99 17.71
CA VAL A 386 9.00 -0.40 17.42
C VAL A 386 7.75 -1.28 17.45
N ASN A 387 7.86 -2.53 17.03
CA ASN A 387 6.81 -3.51 17.23
C ASN A 387 7.04 -4.32 18.50
N ARG A 388 5.94 -4.80 19.09
CA ARG A 388 5.96 -5.64 20.29
C ARG A 388 5.13 -6.90 20.07
N TYR A 389 5.64 -7.99 20.57
CA TYR A 389 4.95 -9.26 20.57
C TYR A 389 4.99 -9.89 21.97
N TYR A 390 3.81 -10.22 22.50
CA TYR A 390 3.65 -11.05 23.67
C TYR A 390 3.44 -12.48 23.23
N ARG A 391 4.35 -13.36 23.61
CA ARG A 391 4.27 -14.78 23.31
C ARG A 391 3.08 -15.42 24.03
N ASN A 392 2.38 -16.31 23.34
CA ASN A 392 1.31 -17.12 23.93
C ASN A 392 1.90 -18.38 24.58
N SER A 393 1.95 -18.41 25.90
CA SER A 393 2.49 -19.56 26.66
C SER A 393 1.64 -20.84 26.56
N ALA A 394 0.40 -20.75 26.10
CA ALA A 394 -0.46 -21.90 25.89
C ALA A 394 -0.10 -22.69 24.61
N VAL A 395 0.78 -22.12 23.76
CA VAL A 395 1.15 -22.70 22.47
C VAL A 395 2.66 -22.90 22.39
N SER A 396 3.12 -24.17 22.26
CA SER A 396 4.55 -24.49 22.21
C SER A 396 5.25 -23.93 20.97
N TYR A 397 4.54 -23.85 19.85
CA TYR A 397 5.00 -23.26 18.59
C TYR A 397 4.20 -21.98 18.29
N ASP A 398 4.38 -21.00 19.15
CA ASP A 398 3.75 -19.70 18.98
C ASP A 398 4.32 -18.99 17.76
N ALA A 399 3.46 -18.62 16.82
CA ALA A 399 3.82 -18.15 15.50
C ALA A 399 3.33 -16.73 15.23
N MET A 400 4.20 -15.94 14.64
CA MET A 400 3.87 -14.66 14.03
C MET A 400 4.03 -14.78 12.51
N VAL A 401 2.93 -14.59 11.77
CA VAL A 401 2.89 -14.71 10.32
C VAL A 401 3.01 -13.34 9.68
N LEU A 402 3.97 -13.20 8.79
CA LEU A 402 4.28 -11.97 8.05
C LEU A 402 4.20 -12.25 6.54
N LYS A 403 3.66 -11.31 5.78
CA LYS A 403 3.79 -11.29 4.33
C LYS A 403 5.02 -10.44 3.98
N ALA A 404 5.95 -11.01 3.22
CA ALA A 404 7.13 -10.30 2.73
C ALA A 404 7.00 -10.04 1.24
N MET A 405 6.98 -8.77 0.85
CA MET A 405 6.89 -8.38 -0.56
C MET A 405 8.27 -8.39 -1.25
N SER A 406 9.33 -8.25 -0.46
CA SER A 406 10.73 -8.16 -0.92
C SER A 406 11.50 -9.49 -0.88
N ILE A 407 10.98 -10.53 -0.24
CA ILE A 407 11.63 -11.84 -0.12
C ILE A 407 10.76 -12.86 -0.86
N LYS A 408 11.18 -13.27 -2.06
CA LYS A 408 10.39 -14.14 -2.94
C LYS A 408 11.12 -15.41 -3.35
N ASN A 409 12.44 -15.48 -3.13
CA ASN A 409 13.26 -16.59 -3.56
C ASN A 409 14.18 -17.07 -2.43
N ALA A 410 14.02 -18.32 -2.01
CA ALA A 410 14.82 -18.90 -0.95
C ALA A 410 16.24 -19.31 -1.38
N THR A 411 16.51 -19.46 -2.69
CA THR A 411 17.83 -19.85 -3.22
C THR A 411 18.91 -18.83 -2.85
N GLU A 412 18.55 -17.57 -2.76
CA GLU A 412 19.52 -16.47 -2.47
C GLU A 412 20.13 -16.58 -1.07
N PHE A 413 19.45 -17.27 -0.14
CA PHE A 413 19.91 -17.51 1.23
C PHE A 413 20.76 -18.79 1.37
N GLU A 414 20.87 -19.56 0.28
CA GLU A 414 21.70 -20.76 0.23
C GLU A 414 23.20 -20.38 0.20
N GLY A 415 24.00 -21.11 0.96
CA GLY A 415 25.43 -20.83 1.06
C GLY A 415 25.80 -19.57 1.82
N GLY A 416 24.81 -18.86 2.39
CA GLY A 416 25.03 -17.63 3.17
C GLY A 416 25.41 -16.41 2.32
N ASN A 417 25.09 -16.44 1.02
CA ASN A 417 25.34 -15.29 0.13
C ASN A 417 24.41 -14.11 0.42
N LEU A 418 23.21 -14.38 0.91
CA LEU A 418 22.28 -13.37 1.41
C LEU A 418 21.87 -13.73 2.84
N LEU A 419 21.99 -12.79 3.76
CA LEU A 419 21.62 -12.96 5.17
C LEU A 419 20.46 -12.05 5.51
N LEU A 420 19.47 -12.58 6.24
CA LEU A 420 18.41 -11.79 6.84
C LEU A 420 18.84 -11.37 8.25
N LYS A 421 18.64 -10.11 8.58
CA LYS A 421 18.88 -9.55 9.92
C LYS A 421 17.63 -8.91 10.48
N MET A 422 17.56 -8.80 11.80
CA MET A 422 16.47 -8.13 12.52
C MET A 422 17.01 -7.59 13.84
N LYS A 423 16.63 -6.36 14.19
CA LYS A 423 16.89 -5.83 15.54
C LYS A 423 15.87 -6.40 16.51
N LEU A 424 16.35 -6.91 17.65
CA LEU A 424 15.54 -7.54 18.66
C LEU A 424 15.89 -7.02 20.06
N TYR A 425 14.86 -6.79 20.88
CA TYR A 425 14.95 -6.62 22.33
C TYR A 425 13.98 -7.60 22.98
N THR A 426 14.43 -8.39 23.95
CA THR A 426 13.55 -9.37 24.59
C THR A 426 13.81 -9.52 26.07
N THR A 427 12.80 -10.00 26.82
CA THR A 427 12.93 -10.44 28.21
C THR A 427 13.38 -11.90 28.31
N ALA A 428 13.38 -12.63 27.21
CA ALA A 428 13.79 -14.03 27.15
C ALA A 428 15.27 -14.21 27.55
N PRO A 429 15.65 -15.39 28.06
CA PRO A 429 17.03 -15.70 28.40
C PRO A 429 17.96 -15.66 27.19
N VAL A 430 19.23 -15.39 27.44
CA VAL A 430 20.30 -15.56 26.44
C VAL A 430 20.29 -17.01 25.91
N GLY A 431 20.50 -17.17 24.61
CA GLY A 431 20.43 -18.47 23.93
C GLY A 431 19.04 -18.87 23.45
N THR A 432 18.02 -18.02 23.64
CA THR A 432 16.67 -18.26 23.12
C THR A 432 16.70 -18.34 21.60
N GLU A 433 16.12 -19.42 21.04
CA GLU A 433 16.04 -19.63 19.61
C GLU A 433 14.94 -18.78 18.98
N ILE A 434 15.26 -18.20 17.83
CA ILE A 434 14.32 -17.49 16.95
C ILE A 434 14.42 -18.13 15.58
N ASN A 435 13.34 -18.68 15.08
CA ASN A 435 13.27 -19.27 13.73
C ASN A 435 12.44 -18.38 12.81
N ILE A 436 12.88 -18.25 11.58
CA ILE A 436 12.12 -17.62 10.49
C ILE A 436 11.96 -18.65 9.38
N ASN A 437 10.73 -19.13 9.20
CA ASN A 437 10.39 -20.04 8.12
C ASN A 437 10.01 -19.24 6.88
N PHE A 438 10.55 -19.62 5.74
CA PHE A 438 10.08 -19.15 4.43
C PHE A 438 9.09 -20.15 3.88
N GLU A 439 7.85 -19.70 3.64
CA GLU A 439 6.75 -20.61 3.32
C GLU A 439 5.98 -20.16 2.07
N ASN A 440 5.42 -21.15 1.38
CA ASN A 440 4.33 -20.96 0.44
C ASN A 440 3.00 -21.16 1.18
N ARG A 441 2.23 -20.13 1.35
CA ARG A 441 1.00 -20.13 2.14
C ARG A 441 -0.04 -21.14 1.65
N ALA A 442 -0.23 -21.26 0.35
CA ALA A 442 -1.23 -22.17 -0.22
C ALA A 442 -0.94 -23.64 0.13
N ARG A 443 0.34 -23.97 0.33
CA ARG A 443 0.80 -25.31 0.75
C ARG A 443 0.94 -25.46 2.27
N ALA A 444 1.36 -24.40 2.96
CA ALA A 444 1.65 -24.42 4.39
C ALA A 444 0.41 -24.59 5.29
N GLY A 445 -0.81 -24.55 4.74
CA GLY A 445 -2.04 -24.91 5.44
C GLY A 445 -2.21 -26.41 5.68
N GLN A 446 -1.29 -27.24 5.16
CA GLN A 446 -1.24 -28.69 5.37
C GLN A 446 -0.27 -29.04 6.51
N ASP A 447 -0.19 -30.33 6.83
CA ASP A 447 0.70 -30.83 7.88
C ASP A 447 2.18 -30.50 7.63
N TYR A 448 2.91 -30.25 8.72
CA TYR A 448 4.36 -30.06 8.65
C TYR A 448 5.02 -31.32 8.03
N PRO A 449 6.00 -31.18 7.10
CA PRO A 449 6.71 -29.93 6.71
C PRO A 449 6.17 -29.24 5.45
N ILE A 450 5.02 -29.65 4.92
CA ILE A 450 4.49 -29.21 3.63
C ILE A 450 4.39 -27.67 3.59
N GLY A 451 4.86 -27.10 2.49
CA GLY A 451 4.86 -25.64 2.26
C GLY A 451 6.01 -24.86 2.90
N ARG A 452 6.83 -25.50 3.75
CA ARG A 452 7.94 -24.85 4.47
C ARG A 452 9.25 -25.07 3.72
N ARG A 453 9.63 -24.09 2.91
CA ARG A 453 10.78 -24.26 2.01
C ARG A 453 12.11 -24.22 2.73
N CYS A 454 12.31 -23.29 3.64
CA CYS A 454 13.52 -23.22 4.46
C CYS A 454 13.26 -22.61 5.84
N VAL A 455 14.15 -22.93 6.76
CA VAL A 455 14.18 -22.39 8.13
C VAL A 455 15.50 -21.66 8.33
N LEU A 456 15.41 -20.39 8.67
CA LEU A 456 16.54 -19.59 9.11
C LEU A 456 16.47 -19.47 10.63
N GLN A 457 17.63 -19.53 11.31
CA GLN A 457 17.70 -19.49 12.77
C GLN A 457 18.73 -18.46 13.24
N ALA A 458 18.41 -17.78 14.35
CA ALA A 458 19.32 -17.04 15.19
C ALA A 458 19.07 -17.40 16.66
N LYS A 459 20.03 -17.07 17.55
CA LYS A 459 19.88 -17.20 19.00
C LYS A 459 20.18 -15.86 19.64
N THR A 460 19.41 -15.50 20.68
CA THR A 460 19.65 -14.28 21.43
C THR A 460 21.00 -14.33 22.15
N THR A 461 21.72 -13.23 22.16
CA THR A 461 22.99 -13.05 22.89
C THR A 461 22.85 -12.09 24.06
N ARG A 462 21.72 -11.38 24.15
CA ARG A 462 21.39 -10.41 25.18
C ARG A 462 19.97 -10.63 25.71
N THR A 463 19.72 -10.15 26.90
CA THR A 463 18.38 -10.02 27.47
C THR A 463 18.19 -8.60 27.98
N ARG A 464 17.00 -8.02 27.81
CA ARG A 464 16.64 -6.63 28.16
C ARG A 464 17.59 -5.58 27.58
N ALA A 465 18.12 -5.85 26.39
CA ALA A 465 18.93 -4.93 25.61
C ALA A 465 18.71 -5.20 24.11
N TRP A 466 18.88 -4.19 23.27
CA TRP A 466 18.83 -4.36 21.83
C TRP A 466 20.04 -5.14 21.33
N GLU A 467 19.80 -5.99 20.37
CA GLU A 467 20.80 -6.70 19.57
C GLU A 467 20.35 -6.81 18.12
N GLU A 468 21.29 -6.94 17.21
CA GLU A 468 21.01 -7.28 15.81
C GLU A 468 21.27 -8.76 15.61
N LEU A 469 20.21 -9.50 15.30
CA LEU A 469 20.28 -10.93 15.02
C LEU A 469 20.53 -11.16 13.54
N THR A 470 21.47 -12.03 13.22
CA THR A 470 21.73 -12.52 11.85
C THR A 470 21.22 -13.95 11.73
N PHE A 471 20.29 -14.16 10.83
CA PHE A 471 19.65 -15.44 10.61
C PHE A 471 20.39 -16.27 9.55
N LYS A 472 20.70 -17.51 9.88
CA LYS A 472 21.38 -18.47 9.00
C LYS A 472 20.43 -19.58 8.60
N LEU A 473 20.48 -20.02 7.36
CA LEU A 473 19.74 -21.19 6.88
C LEU A 473 20.23 -22.45 7.61
N ILE A 474 19.32 -23.17 8.25
CA ILE A 474 19.62 -24.40 9.00
C ILE A 474 18.95 -25.63 8.42
N LEU A 475 17.81 -25.49 7.75
CA LEU A 475 17.00 -26.62 7.31
C LEU A 475 16.15 -26.27 6.09
N ARG A 476 15.90 -27.27 5.22
CA ARG A 476 14.95 -27.24 4.10
C ARG A 476 13.93 -28.36 4.25
N PRO A 477 12.84 -28.15 5.03
CA PRO A 477 11.91 -29.20 5.42
C PRO A 477 11.11 -29.81 4.27
N ASP A 478 10.61 -28.97 3.33
CA ASP A 478 9.84 -29.43 2.17
C ASP A 478 10.60 -29.21 0.87
N PRO A 479 11.22 -30.26 0.29
CA PRO A 479 11.92 -30.14 -0.98
C PRO A 479 10.99 -29.88 -2.17
N ASN A 480 9.69 -30.16 -2.04
CA ASN A 480 8.70 -29.99 -3.12
C ASN A 480 8.13 -28.57 -3.19
N THR A 481 8.39 -27.72 -2.21
CA THR A 481 8.06 -26.30 -2.29
C THR A 481 9.16 -25.57 -3.05
N LEU A 482 8.80 -24.88 -4.14
CA LEU A 482 9.75 -24.19 -5.00
C LEU A 482 10.34 -22.96 -4.32
N ASP A 483 11.62 -22.70 -4.51
CA ASP A 483 12.32 -21.53 -3.96
C ASP A 483 11.66 -20.19 -4.34
N GLY A 484 11.23 -20.06 -5.59
CA GLY A 484 10.58 -18.85 -6.11
C GLY A 484 9.09 -18.71 -5.77
N SER A 485 8.53 -19.61 -4.96
CA SER A 485 7.11 -19.59 -4.59
C SER A 485 6.85 -19.06 -3.17
N ILE A 486 7.85 -18.49 -2.52
CA ILE A 486 7.73 -17.95 -1.16
C ILE A 486 6.86 -16.69 -1.17
N ASP A 487 5.85 -16.68 -0.28
CA ASP A 487 4.90 -15.56 -0.16
C ASP A 487 4.63 -15.15 1.29
N GLN A 488 5.16 -15.91 2.28
CA GLN A 488 5.08 -15.55 3.69
C GLN A 488 6.32 -15.93 4.48
N LEU A 489 6.54 -15.20 5.58
CA LEU A 489 7.50 -15.51 6.63
C LEU A 489 6.73 -15.89 7.89
N VAL A 490 7.16 -16.95 8.57
CA VAL A 490 6.62 -17.33 9.88
C VAL A 490 7.73 -17.27 10.91
N ILE A 491 7.61 -16.35 11.86
CA ILE A 491 8.58 -16.20 12.96
C ILE A 491 8.08 -17.00 14.14
N LEU A 492 8.91 -17.91 14.60
CA LEU A 492 8.71 -18.69 15.82
C LEU A 492 9.67 -18.17 16.89
N LEU A 493 9.12 -17.63 17.95
CA LEU A 493 9.86 -17.06 19.08
C LEU A 493 9.92 -18.11 20.21
N ALA A 494 11.12 -18.57 20.57
CA ALA A 494 11.33 -19.68 21.50
C ALA A 494 10.49 -20.93 21.14
N PRO A 495 10.67 -21.53 19.94
CA PRO A 495 9.89 -22.68 19.52
C PRO A 495 10.05 -23.85 20.49
N ASN A 496 9.01 -24.68 20.61
CA ASN A 496 8.93 -25.83 21.51
C ASN A 496 9.08 -25.46 23.01
N THR A 497 8.61 -24.27 23.40
CA THR A 497 8.56 -23.83 24.80
C THR A 497 7.16 -23.32 25.16
N SER A 498 6.91 -23.06 26.44
CA SER A 498 5.67 -22.49 26.95
C SER A 498 5.93 -21.21 27.76
N THR A 499 6.89 -20.41 27.34
CA THR A 499 7.24 -19.13 27.99
C THR A 499 6.27 -18.01 27.60
N ASN A 500 6.20 -16.95 28.40
CA ASN A 500 5.39 -15.77 28.16
C ASN A 500 6.26 -14.51 27.96
N ASP A 501 7.43 -14.67 27.37
CA ASP A 501 8.37 -13.59 27.14
C ASP A 501 7.82 -12.53 26.20
N VAL A 502 8.37 -11.33 26.32
CA VAL A 502 8.05 -10.18 25.48
C VAL A 502 9.20 -9.93 24.51
N TYR A 503 8.84 -9.73 23.26
CA TYR A 503 9.77 -9.43 22.18
C TYR A 503 9.41 -8.08 21.56
N PHE A 504 10.40 -7.20 21.43
CA PHE A 504 10.31 -5.97 20.66
C PHE A 504 11.24 -6.14 19.47
N PHE A 505 10.80 -5.78 18.30
CA PHE A 505 11.59 -5.95 17.08
C PHE A 505 11.43 -4.76 16.14
N ASP A 506 12.46 -4.56 15.34
CA ASP A 506 12.60 -3.45 14.42
C ASP A 506 13.56 -3.82 13.29
N ASP A 507 13.63 -2.99 12.24
CA ASP A 507 14.58 -3.03 11.14
C ASP A 507 14.91 -4.45 10.63
N PHE A 508 14.12 -4.93 9.69
CA PHE A 508 14.54 -6.06 8.87
C PHE A 508 15.53 -5.58 7.82
N SER A 509 16.68 -6.22 7.71
CA SER A 509 17.68 -5.91 6.71
C SER A 509 18.18 -7.16 5.98
N LEU A 510 18.70 -6.97 4.77
CA LEU A 510 19.40 -7.98 3.98
C LEU A 510 20.87 -7.59 3.85
N GLU A 511 21.78 -8.54 4.06
CA GLU A 511 23.22 -8.40 3.87
C GLU A 511 23.70 -9.39 2.81
N GLU A 512 24.29 -8.90 1.73
CA GLU A 512 24.89 -9.72 0.66
C GLU A 512 26.34 -10.07 1.00
N ARG A 513 26.72 -11.37 0.90
CA ARG A 513 28.10 -11.85 1.16
C ARG A 513 28.59 -12.83 0.08
N PRO A 514 29.84 -12.75 -0.43
CA PRO A 514 30.69 -11.58 -0.22
C PRO A 514 30.02 -10.33 -0.77
N CYS A 515 30.25 -9.22 -0.10
CA CYS A 515 29.82 -7.93 -0.62
C CYS A 515 30.38 -7.78 -2.03
N LYS A 516 29.57 -8.02 -3.03
CA LYS A 516 29.87 -7.65 -4.39
C LYS A 516 29.60 -6.16 -4.47
N GLU A 517 30.61 -5.36 -4.10
CA GLU A 517 30.58 -3.96 -4.47
C GLU A 517 30.16 -3.87 -5.93
N LEU A 518 29.23 -2.96 -6.19
CA LEU A 518 28.86 -2.61 -7.54
C LEU A 518 30.15 -2.27 -8.29
N GLN A 519 30.76 -3.25 -8.95
CA GLN A 519 31.61 -2.94 -10.07
C GLN A 519 30.67 -2.32 -11.10
N SER A 520 30.49 -0.99 -11.00
CA SER A 520 30.07 -0.25 -12.17
C SER A 520 31.02 -0.65 -13.29
N ALA A 521 30.56 -0.67 -14.52
CA ALA A 521 31.47 -0.82 -15.68
C ALA A 521 32.52 0.32 -15.76
N THR A 522 32.51 1.23 -14.82
CA THR A 522 33.48 2.25 -14.45
C THR A 522 34.12 1.80 -13.13
N GLU A 523 35.44 1.58 -13.10
CA GLU A 523 36.19 1.38 -11.86
C GLU A 523 35.92 2.56 -10.93
N GLU A 524 35.13 2.34 -9.83
CA GLU A 524 35.08 3.27 -8.70
C GLU A 524 36.44 3.17 -7.98
N ILE A 525 37.27 4.15 -8.16
CA ILE A 525 38.56 4.26 -7.47
C ILE A 525 38.28 4.95 -6.13
N GLU A 526 38.32 4.19 -5.01
CA GLU A 526 38.28 4.80 -3.68
C GLU A 526 39.49 5.69 -3.45
N ALA A 527 39.25 6.93 -3.00
CA ALA A 527 40.28 7.96 -2.85
C ALA A 527 41.44 7.59 -1.89
N ASN A 528 41.31 6.57 -1.07
CA ASN A 528 42.30 6.21 -0.05
C ASN A 528 43.46 5.30 -0.54
N ASN A 529 43.41 4.74 -1.76
CA ASN A 529 44.44 3.82 -2.25
C ASN A 529 44.91 4.07 -3.71
N SER A 530 44.46 5.13 -4.37
CA SER A 530 44.53 5.26 -5.82
C SER A 530 45.29 6.51 -6.33
N GLY A 531 45.97 7.24 -5.47
CA GLY A 531 46.65 8.48 -5.88
C GLY A 531 45.70 9.64 -6.15
N ILE A 532 44.47 9.60 -5.62
CA ILE A 532 43.53 10.72 -5.68
C ILE A 532 43.70 11.57 -4.43
N HIS A 533 44.04 12.83 -4.61
CA HIS A 533 44.14 13.79 -3.52
C HIS A 533 43.17 14.94 -3.68
N VAL A 534 42.53 15.29 -2.57
CA VAL A 534 41.55 16.39 -2.47
C VAL A 534 41.99 17.32 -1.37
N TYR A 535 42.21 18.60 -1.71
CA TYR A 535 42.62 19.57 -0.71
C TYR A 535 42.15 20.99 -1.07
N PRO A 536 41.87 21.84 -0.06
CA PRO A 536 41.69 21.43 1.32
C PRO A 536 40.43 20.62 1.52
N ASN A 537 40.41 19.73 2.50
CA ASN A 537 39.19 19.06 2.94
C ASN A 537 39.27 18.93 4.48
N PRO A 538 38.56 19.75 5.29
CA PRO A 538 37.40 20.59 4.89
C PRO A 538 37.73 21.74 3.92
N ILE A 539 36.72 22.05 3.10
CA ILE A 539 36.82 23.14 2.10
C ILE A 539 36.09 24.39 2.59
N THR A 540 36.61 25.55 2.24
CA THR A 540 35.92 26.85 2.38
C THR A 540 35.32 27.29 1.04
N ASP A 541 36.15 27.77 0.11
CA ASP A 541 35.71 28.39 -1.14
C ASP A 541 36.24 27.71 -2.41
N GLN A 542 37.36 27.02 -2.32
CA GLN A 542 38.00 26.37 -3.48
C GLN A 542 38.49 24.97 -3.15
N LEU A 543 38.47 24.13 -4.14
CA LEU A 543 38.89 22.74 -4.11
C LEU A 543 39.96 22.48 -5.17
N GLN A 544 40.98 21.71 -4.81
CA GLN A 544 41.96 21.17 -5.75
C GLN A 544 41.84 19.65 -5.75
N LEU A 545 41.94 19.06 -6.94
CA LEU A 545 41.83 17.62 -7.16
C LEU A 545 43.07 17.13 -7.94
N ASP A 546 43.80 16.20 -7.38
CA ASP A 546 44.73 15.39 -8.13
C ASP A 546 44.07 14.09 -8.52
N LEU A 547 43.86 13.86 -9.80
CA LEU A 547 43.17 12.70 -10.33
C LEU A 547 44.14 11.92 -11.27
N PRO A 548 44.07 10.58 -11.27
CA PRO A 548 44.84 9.75 -12.20
C PRO A 548 44.25 9.73 -13.62
N PHE A 549 43.25 10.55 -13.91
CA PHE A 549 42.59 10.70 -15.21
C PHE A 549 42.04 12.11 -15.39
N GLU A 550 41.85 12.52 -16.62
CA GLU A 550 41.20 13.79 -16.95
C GLU A 550 39.69 13.69 -16.75
N ALA A 551 39.12 14.55 -15.90
CA ALA A 551 37.71 14.55 -15.56
C ALA A 551 36.93 15.55 -16.44
N THR A 552 35.77 15.14 -16.91
CA THR A 552 34.86 15.95 -17.73
C THR A 552 33.50 16.16 -17.10
N THR A 553 33.21 15.50 -15.98
CA THR A 553 31.96 15.63 -15.25
C THR A 553 32.21 15.70 -13.75
N PHE A 554 31.55 16.63 -13.08
CA PHE A 554 31.61 16.85 -11.64
C PHE A 554 30.15 16.96 -11.14
N GLU A 555 29.76 16.07 -10.26
CA GLU A 555 28.41 16.04 -9.67
C GLU A 555 28.50 16.06 -8.15
N LEU A 556 27.82 17.00 -7.52
CA LEU A 556 27.87 17.14 -6.08
C LEU A 556 26.53 16.77 -5.47
N TYR A 557 26.56 15.91 -4.47
CA TYR A 557 25.41 15.39 -3.77
C TYR A 557 25.47 15.75 -2.29
N ASP A 558 24.31 16.04 -1.67
CA ASP A 558 24.23 16.20 -0.21
C ASP A 558 24.36 14.84 0.51
N MET A 559 24.38 14.88 1.83
CA MET A 559 24.50 13.66 2.66
C MET A 559 23.32 12.67 2.50
N HIS A 560 22.21 13.13 1.91
CA HIS A 560 21.01 12.32 1.64
C HIS A 560 21.01 11.77 0.20
N GLY A 561 22.05 12.04 -0.59
CA GLY A 561 22.19 11.59 -1.97
C GLY A 561 21.39 12.43 -2.99
N LYS A 562 20.90 13.62 -2.59
CA LYS A 562 20.27 14.56 -3.51
C LYS A 562 21.33 15.32 -4.28
N LEU A 563 21.21 15.36 -5.60
CA LEU A 563 22.08 16.18 -6.46
C LEU A 563 21.92 17.66 -6.10
N VAL A 564 23.02 18.29 -5.72
CA VAL A 564 23.09 19.71 -5.35
C VAL A 564 23.46 20.55 -6.56
N THR A 565 24.50 20.13 -7.30
CA THR A 565 24.95 20.83 -8.51
C THR A 565 25.77 19.91 -9.41
N THR A 566 25.92 20.33 -10.67
CA THR A 566 26.79 19.71 -11.66
C THR A 566 27.72 20.76 -12.27
N ALA A 567 28.95 20.35 -12.66
CA ALA A 567 29.90 21.19 -13.37
C ALA A 567 30.61 20.37 -14.45
N SER A 568 31.02 21.03 -15.51
CA SER A 568 31.78 20.43 -16.61
C SER A 568 33.32 20.58 -16.45
N SER A 569 33.71 21.31 -15.43
CA SER A 569 35.14 21.54 -15.10
C SER A 569 35.31 21.85 -13.60
N LEU A 570 36.54 21.65 -13.09
CA LEU A 570 36.86 22.00 -11.69
C LEU A 570 36.70 23.52 -11.41
N PRO A 571 37.12 24.45 -12.32
CA PRO A 571 36.83 25.87 -12.15
C PRO A 571 35.32 26.18 -12.02
N ASP A 572 34.45 25.54 -12.82
CA ASP A 572 33.01 25.72 -12.74
C ASP A 572 32.46 25.24 -11.40
N LEU A 573 32.95 24.11 -10.90
CA LEU A 573 32.60 23.59 -9.58
C LEU A 573 33.03 24.59 -8.49
N ASN A 574 34.27 25.07 -8.54
CA ASN A 574 34.80 26.03 -7.56
C ASN A 574 34.02 27.35 -7.50
N ASN A 575 33.46 27.81 -8.62
CA ASN A 575 32.60 28.99 -8.65
C ASN A 575 31.25 28.78 -7.90
N GLN A 576 30.86 27.54 -7.69
CA GLN A 576 29.59 27.21 -7.03
C GLN A 576 29.77 26.92 -5.52
N LEU A 577 30.98 26.50 -5.10
CA LEU A 577 31.27 26.14 -3.70
C LEU A 577 31.01 27.25 -2.68
N PRO A 578 31.30 28.54 -2.95
CA PRO A 578 31.06 29.62 -2.00
C PRO A 578 29.58 29.80 -1.63
N ASN A 579 28.68 29.45 -2.55
CA ASN A 579 27.23 29.59 -2.36
C ASN A 579 26.58 28.38 -1.63
N MET A 580 27.39 27.40 -1.26
CA MET A 580 26.89 26.21 -0.60
C MET A 580 26.84 26.35 0.92
N THR A 581 25.88 25.70 1.53
CA THR A 581 25.76 25.64 3.00
C THR A 581 26.84 24.76 3.61
N THR A 582 27.22 25.05 4.86
CA THR A 582 28.11 24.19 5.64
C THR A 582 27.50 22.79 5.76
N GLY A 583 28.29 21.75 5.52
CA GLY A 583 27.80 20.39 5.56
C GLY A 583 28.74 19.35 4.98
N VAL A 584 28.28 18.11 4.94
CA VAL A 584 28.96 16.98 4.32
C VAL A 584 28.34 16.73 2.95
N TYR A 585 29.17 16.57 1.94
CA TYR A 585 28.78 16.35 0.55
C TYR A 585 29.55 15.18 -0.04
N TRP A 586 29.05 14.64 -1.13
CA TRP A 586 29.73 13.65 -1.96
C TRP A 586 29.97 14.24 -3.33
N LEU A 587 31.22 14.39 -3.70
CA LEU A 587 31.61 14.80 -5.05
C LEU A 587 31.88 13.53 -5.88
N GLN A 588 31.15 13.38 -6.97
CA GLN A 588 31.38 12.37 -7.98
C GLN A 588 32.06 13.02 -9.18
N VAL A 589 33.23 12.50 -9.58
CA VAL A 589 34.04 13.02 -10.65
C VAL A 589 34.29 11.94 -11.69
N GLY A 590 34.08 12.23 -12.97
CA GLY A 590 34.23 11.22 -14.01
C GLY A 590 34.53 11.75 -15.41
N ASN A 591 34.76 10.84 -16.37
CA ASN A 591 34.94 11.14 -17.80
C ASN A 591 34.19 10.18 -18.73
N GLY A 592 33.13 9.50 -18.21
CA GLY A 592 32.38 8.51 -18.97
C GLY A 592 32.96 7.10 -18.96
N MET A 593 34.27 6.94 -18.74
CA MET A 593 34.94 5.63 -18.63
C MET A 593 35.43 5.35 -17.21
N LYS A 594 35.81 6.39 -16.47
CA LYS A 594 36.27 6.31 -15.08
C LYS A 594 35.47 7.25 -14.23
N GLN A 595 35.16 6.83 -13.02
CA GLN A 595 34.48 7.65 -12.01
C GLN A 595 35.14 7.44 -10.65
N CYS A 596 35.20 8.52 -9.86
CA CYS A 596 35.54 8.42 -8.44
C CYS A 596 34.51 9.20 -7.60
N ARG A 597 34.35 8.81 -6.34
CA ARG A 597 33.47 9.47 -5.38
C ARG A 597 34.27 9.87 -4.15
N ILE A 598 34.14 11.13 -3.77
CA ILE A 598 34.97 11.77 -2.76
C ILE A 598 34.05 12.42 -1.73
N LYS A 599 34.33 12.17 -0.45
CA LYS A 599 33.62 12.85 0.64
C LYS A 599 34.22 14.23 0.86
N LEU A 600 33.42 15.26 0.78
CA LEU A 600 33.80 16.65 1.05
C LEU A 600 33.12 17.14 2.34
N VAL A 601 33.85 17.97 3.11
CA VAL A 601 33.31 18.66 4.26
C VAL A 601 33.43 20.16 3.99
N LYS A 602 32.30 20.85 3.78
CA LYS A 602 32.24 22.30 3.62
C LYS A 602 32.12 22.95 5.01
N ILE A 603 33.03 23.89 5.29
CA ILE A 603 32.98 24.73 6.49
C ILE A 603 32.76 26.19 6.08
N LEU A 604 32.43 27.05 7.05
CA LEU A 604 32.24 28.48 6.81
C LEU A 604 33.49 29.16 6.27
#